data_c5150d290fdad26429597835520eb614
#
_entry.id   c5150d290fdad26429597835520eb614
#
_cell.length_a   1.000
_cell.length_b   1.000
_cell.length_c   1.000
_cell.angle_alpha   90.00
_cell.angle_beta   90.00
_cell.angle_gamma   90.00
#
_symmetry.space_group_name_H-M   'P 1'
#
loop_
_entity.id
_entity.type
_entity.pdbx_description
1 polymer ?
#
loop_
_entity_poly.entity_id
_entity_poly.type
_entity_poly.pdbx_seq_one_letter_code
_entity_poly.pdbx_strand_id
1 'polypeptide(L)'
;MARILSIDYGKKRTGLAVSDPLQLIAGGLATVATHELWDYLTQYVSREQVERIVIGEPRQPNGQPSENLARVQQFVNRWRKQRPDIPIEYYDERFTSVLAHQAMLDAGLKKKARQDKALVDEISATIILEDFLRSRNSKL
;
A
#
# COMPACT_ATOMS: atom_id res chain seq x y z
N MET A 1 5.55 -19.24 7.10
CA MET A 1 5.37 -18.39 5.94
C MET A 1 4.62 -17.14 6.31
N ALA A 2 5.03 -16.01 5.76
CA ALA A 2 4.51 -14.73 6.20
C ALA A 2 4.05 -13.89 5.01
N ARG A 3 3.07 -13.03 5.27
CA ARG A 3 2.51 -12.14 4.25
C ARG A 3 3.38 -10.91 4.04
N ILE A 4 3.26 -10.30 2.88
CA ILE A 4 3.78 -8.96 2.61
C ILE A 4 2.59 -8.02 2.58
N LEU A 5 2.69 -6.90 3.30
CA LEU A 5 1.62 -5.91 3.39
C LEU A 5 2.04 -4.64 2.69
N SER A 6 1.14 -4.03 1.91
CA SER A 6 1.42 -2.76 1.25
C SER A 6 0.49 -1.66 1.78
N ILE A 7 1.01 -0.43 1.74
CA ILE A 7 0.30 0.75 2.24
C ILE A 7 0.32 1.83 1.16
N ASP A 8 -0.85 2.34 0.82
CA ASP A 8 -1.00 3.57 0.04
C ASP A 8 -1.47 4.65 1.00
N TYR A 9 -0.52 5.42 1.55
CA TYR A 9 -0.75 6.37 2.63
C TYR A 9 -1.36 7.66 2.08
N GLY A 10 -2.56 7.99 2.52
CA GLY A 10 -3.23 9.23 2.17
C GLY A 10 -3.38 10.16 3.36
N LYS A 11 -3.67 11.43 3.09
CA LYS A 11 -3.86 12.42 4.14
C LYS A 11 -5.04 12.07 5.04
N LYS A 12 -6.15 11.63 4.46
CA LYS A 12 -7.39 11.32 5.18
C LYS A 12 -7.64 9.83 5.27
N ARG A 13 -7.33 9.10 4.22
CA ARG A 13 -7.58 7.67 4.10
C ARG A 13 -6.31 6.97 3.66
N THR A 14 -6.14 5.74 4.10
CA THR A 14 -5.01 4.90 3.73
C THR A 14 -5.53 3.57 3.22
N GLY A 15 -5.10 3.18 2.02
CA GLY A 15 -5.42 1.89 1.43
C GLY A 15 -4.41 0.84 1.84
N LEU A 16 -4.88 -0.37 2.07
CA LEU A 16 -4.05 -1.49 2.50
C LEU A 16 -4.31 -2.71 1.62
N ALA A 17 -3.24 -3.43 1.31
CA ALA A 17 -3.32 -4.71 0.62
C ALA A 17 -2.36 -5.69 1.26
N VAL A 18 -2.59 -6.98 1.06
CA VAL A 18 -1.78 -8.01 1.67
C VAL A 18 -1.68 -9.21 0.74
N SER A 19 -0.51 -9.87 0.75
CA SER A 19 -0.34 -11.09 -0.02
C SER A 19 -0.83 -12.31 0.79
N ASP A 20 -1.01 -13.43 0.08
CA ASP A 20 -1.15 -14.73 0.74
C ASP A 20 0.17 -15.10 1.45
N PRO A 21 0.15 -16.10 2.35
CA PRO A 21 1.38 -16.51 3.06
C PRO A 21 2.50 -16.99 2.14
N LEU A 22 2.17 -17.47 0.93
CA LEU A 22 3.16 -17.89 -0.06
C LEU A 22 3.71 -16.73 -0.88
N GLN A 23 3.18 -15.52 -0.70
CA GLN A 23 3.62 -14.31 -1.40
C GLN A 23 3.46 -14.40 -2.92
N LEU A 24 2.40 -15.02 -3.39
CA LEU A 24 2.12 -15.22 -4.81
C LEU A 24 1.08 -14.25 -5.35
N ILE A 25 0.06 -13.93 -4.55
CA ILE A 25 -1.10 -13.16 -4.99
C ILE A 25 -1.32 -11.98 -4.05
N ALA A 26 -1.57 -10.81 -4.61
CA ALA A 26 -1.93 -9.61 -3.86
C ALA A 26 -3.45 -9.45 -3.83
N GLY A 27 -3.98 -9.07 -2.68
CA GLY A 27 -5.40 -8.78 -2.53
C GLY A 27 -5.64 -7.56 -1.67
N GLY A 28 -6.73 -6.83 -1.93
CA GLY A 28 -7.12 -5.70 -1.11
C GLY A 28 -7.47 -6.15 0.30
N LEU A 29 -7.00 -5.41 1.30
CA LEU A 29 -7.28 -5.72 2.70
C LEU A 29 -8.33 -4.79 3.28
N ALA A 30 -8.10 -3.48 3.20
CA ALA A 30 -9.00 -2.49 3.77
C ALA A 30 -8.60 -1.09 3.35
N THR A 31 -9.52 -0.15 3.51
CA THR A 31 -9.21 1.28 3.53
C THR A 31 -9.61 1.81 4.89
N VAL A 32 -8.69 2.44 5.58
CA VAL A 32 -8.92 2.94 6.93
C VAL A 32 -8.68 4.45 7.00
N ALA A 33 -9.30 5.10 7.97
CA ALA A 33 -8.96 6.49 8.25
C ALA A 33 -7.49 6.57 8.67
N THR A 34 -6.75 7.51 8.12
CA THR A 34 -5.30 7.57 8.34
C THR A 34 -4.94 7.73 9.83
N HIS A 35 -5.78 8.44 10.61
CA HIS A 35 -5.52 8.58 12.05
C HIS A 35 -5.70 7.27 12.82
N GLU A 36 -6.32 6.26 12.22
CA GLU A 36 -6.50 4.93 12.81
C GLU A 36 -5.50 3.90 12.28
N LEU A 37 -4.65 4.30 11.33
CA LEU A 37 -3.75 3.37 10.65
C LEU A 37 -2.80 2.66 11.62
N TRP A 38 -2.21 3.39 12.56
CA TRP A 38 -1.25 2.81 13.49
C TRP A 38 -1.87 1.68 14.30
N ASP A 39 -3.04 1.94 14.88
CA ASP A 39 -3.74 0.94 15.68
C ASP A 39 -4.17 -0.25 14.84
N TYR A 40 -4.67 0.01 13.63
CA TYR A 40 -5.07 -1.06 12.72
C TYR A 40 -3.89 -1.98 12.40
N LEU A 41 -2.74 -1.40 12.04
CA LEU A 41 -1.55 -2.18 11.68
C LEU A 41 -1.01 -2.96 12.88
N THR A 42 -0.93 -2.35 14.05
CA THR A 42 -0.42 -3.04 15.22
C THR A 42 -1.29 -4.23 15.60
N GLN A 43 -2.61 -4.10 15.46
CA GLN A 43 -3.52 -5.20 15.69
C GLN A 43 -3.40 -6.26 14.62
N TYR A 44 -3.29 -5.86 13.35
CA TYR A 44 -3.19 -6.81 12.25
C TYR A 44 -1.94 -7.68 12.37
N VAL A 45 -0.78 -7.08 12.61
CA VAL A 45 0.47 -7.83 12.72
C VAL A 45 0.56 -8.67 13.98
N SER A 46 -0.32 -8.43 14.97
CA SER A 46 -0.39 -9.26 16.17
C SER A 46 -1.14 -10.58 15.92
N ARG A 47 -2.01 -10.64 14.91
CA ARG A 47 -2.80 -11.83 14.61
C ARG A 47 -2.39 -12.53 13.32
N GLU A 48 -1.73 -11.83 12.41
CA GLU A 48 -1.26 -12.39 11.14
C GLU A 48 0.24 -12.20 11.03
N GLN A 49 0.92 -13.21 10.51
CA GLN A 49 2.37 -13.12 10.30
C GLN A 49 2.64 -12.24 9.08
N VAL A 50 3.27 -11.11 9.32
CA VAL A 50 3.70 -10.18 8.27
C VAL A 50 5.22 -10.09 8.31
N GLU A 51 5.85 -10.45 7.20
CA GLU A 51 7.30 -10.48 7.08
C GLU A 51 7.87 -9.08 6.78
N ARG A 52 7.13 -8.27 6.04
CA ARG A 52 7.61 -7.00 5.47
C ARG A 52 6.44 -6.10 5.12
N ILE A 53 6.66 -4.80 5.25
CA ILE A 53 5.71 -3.80 4.80
C ILE A 53 6.34 -3.00 3.66
N VAL A 54 5.56 -2.74 2.61
CA VAL A 54 5.94 -1.91 1.47
C VAL A 54 5.01 -0.69 1.48
N ILE A 55 5.57 0.51 1.54
CA ILE A 55 4.77 1.73 1.54
C ILE A 55 5.08 2.54 0.29
N GLY A 56 4.03 2.99 -0.40
CA GLY A 56 4.19 3.82 -1.57
C GLY A 56 4.91 5.12 -1.22
N GLU A 57 5.95 5.46 -1.96
CA GLU A 57 6.63 6.74 -1.82
C GLU A 57 5.97 7.73 -2.75
N PRO A 58 5.19 8.70 -2.22
CA PRO A 58 4.44 9.60 -3.09
C PRO A 58 5.39 10.62 -3.74
N ARG A 59 5.45 10.59 -5.07
CA ARG A 59 6.23 11.53 -5.87
C ARG A 59 5.38 12.06 -7.00
N GLN A 60 5.69 13.28 -7.42
CA GLN A 60 5.08 13.86 -8.61
C GLN A 60 5.62 13.14 -9.86
N PRO A 61 4.91 13.20 -10.99
CA PRO A 61 5.37 12.53 -12.22
C PRO A 61 6.78 12.91 -12.67
N ASN A 62 7.23 14.12 -12.32
CA ASN A 62 8.58 14.60 -12.63
C ASN A 62 9.65 14.07 -11.66
N GLY A 63 9.29 13.21 -10.71
CA GLY A 63 10.21 12.66 -9.74
C GLY A 63 10.41 13.49 -8.48
N GLN A 64 9.84 14.68 -8.41
CA GLN A 64 9.94 15.54 -7.23
C GLN A 64 9.06 15.01 -6.09
N PRO A 65 9.42 15.29 -4.83
CA PRO A 65 8.59 14.87 -3.69
C PRO A 65 7.19 15.49 -3.75
N SER A 66 6.17 14.73 -3.39
CA SER A 66 4.82 15.26 -3.22
C SER A 66 4.65 15.84 -1.82
N GLU A 67 3.56 16.59 -1.62
CA GLU A 67 3.25 17.16 -0.31
C GLU A 67 3.05 16.09 0.76
N ASN A 68 2.60 14.91 0.37
CA ASN A 68 2.32 13.82 1.31
C ASN A 68 3.58 13.07 1.76
N LEU A 69 4.72 13.31 1.11
CA LEU A 69 5.94 12.56 1.41
C LEU A 69 6.39 12.75 2.86
N ALA A 70 6.29 13.96 3.39
CA ALA A 70 6.68 14.22 4.78
C ALA A 70 5.86 13.39 5.78
N ARG A 71 4.57 13.24 5.51
CA ARG A 71 3.70 12.42 6.37
C ARG A 71 4.08 10.95 6.30
N VAL A 72 4.38 10.45 5.10
CA VAL A 72 4.84 9.08 4.89
C VAL A 72 6.15 8.84 5.64
N GLN A 73 7.10 9.77 5.53
CA GLN A 73 8.39 9.66 6.21
C GLN A 73 8.23 9.62 7.72
N GLN A 74 7.34 10.44 8.29
CA GLN A 74 7.06 10.43 9.72
C GLN A 74 6.51 9.07 10.17
N PHE A 75 5.59 8.52 9.40
CA PHE A 75 5.03 7.20 9.70
C PHE A 75 6.11 6.11 9.64
N VAL A 76 6.92 6.11 8.58
CA VAL A 76 7.97 5.12 8.40
C VAL A 76 8.99 5.20 9.53
N ASN A 77 9.41 6.41 9.90
CA ASN A 77 10.40 6.60 10.95
C ASN A 77 9.86 6.11 12.31
N ARG A 78 8.58 6.39 12.60
CA ARG A 78 7.94 5.90 13.82
C ARG A 78 7.87 4.38 13.84
N TRP A 79 7.49 3.77 12.71
CA TRP A 79 7.42 2.31 12.61
C TRP A 79 8.79 1.67 12.84
N ARG A 80 9.82 2.18 12.17
CA ARG A 80 11.18 1.66 12.30
C ARG A 80 11.70 1.76 13.72
N LYS A 81 11.33 2.81 14.42
CA LYS A 81 11.75 3.02 15.81
C LYS A 81 11.03 2.09 16.78
N GLN A 82 9.71 1.91 16.62
CA GLN A 82 8.90 1.16 17.56
C GLN A 82 8.70 -0.31 17.17
N ARG A 83 8.80 -0.63 15.88
CA ARG A 83 8.59 -1.98 15.37
C ARG A 83 9.72 -2.40 14.42
N PRO A 84 10.97 -2.46 14.92
CA PRO A 84 12.10 -2.87 14.06
C PRO A 84 12.04 -4.35 13.66
N ASP A 85 11.18 -5.13 14.30
CA ASP A 85 10.98 -6.54 14.01
C ASP A 85 10.37 -6.77 12.63
N ILE A 86 9.62 -5.81 12.09
CA ILE A 86 9.01 -5.91 10.77
C ILE A 86 9.57 -4.80 9.89
N PRO A 87 10.43 -5.13 8.90
CA PRO A 87 11.01 -4.13 8.00
C PRO A 87 9.93 -3.41 7.19
N ILE A 88 10.14 -2.13 6.97
CA ILE A 88 9.29 -1.32 6.10
C ILE A 88 10.17 -0.63 5.07
N GLU A 89 9.78 -0.68 3.80
CA GLU A 89 10.55 -0.08 2.71
C GLU A 89 9.64 0.72 1.78
N TYR A 90 10.25 1.70 1.11
CA TYR A 90 9.56 2.55 0.16
C TYR A 90 9.43 1.88 -1.21
N TYR A 91 8.35 2.21 -1.92
CA TYR A 91 8.14 1.84 -3.30
C TYR A 91 7.66 3.08 -4.06
N ASP A 92 8.30 3.40 -5.20
CA ASP A 92 7.94 4.57 -6.02
C ASP A 92 6.57 4.34 -6.66
N GLU A 93 5.61 5.22 -6.33
CA GLU A 93 4.22 5.07 -6.78
C GLU A 93 3.78 6.15 -7.78
N ARG A 94 4.74 6.80 -8.48
CA ARG A 94 4.42 7.95 -9.35
C ARG A 94 3.21 7.75 -10.25
N PHE A 95 2.99 6.56 -10.75
CA PHE A 95 1.90 6.29 -11.68
C PHE A 95 0.85 5.32 -11.14
N THR A 96 0.87 5.02 -9.84
CA THR A 96 -0.03 4.02 -9.26
C THR A 96 -1.51 4.40 -9.38
N SER A 97 -1.84 5.67 -9.18
CA SER A 97 -3.23 6.13 -9.30
C SER A 97 -3.76 5.96 -10.72
N VAL A 98 -2.92 6.21 -11.73
CA VAL A 98 -3.28 6.01 -13.13
C VAL A 98 -3.53 4.54 -13.41
N LEU A 99 -2.64 3.66 -12.92
CA LEU A 99 -2.77 2.22 -13.09
C LEU A 99 -4.03 1.69 -12.40
N ALA A 100 -4.33 2.20 -11.20
CA ALA A 100 -5.53 1.82 -10.47
C ALA A 100 -6.80 2.19 -11.24
N HIS A 101 -6.84 3.40 -11.78
CA HIS A 101 -7.98 3.85 -12.59
C HIS A 101 -8.15 2.97 -13.83
N GLN A 102 -7.07 2.66 -14.53
CA GLN A 102 -7.10 1.80 -15.70
C GLN A 102 -7.57 0.39 -15.34
N ALA A 103 -7.11 -0.15 -14.22
CA ALA A 103 -7.53 -1.46 -13.75
C ALA A 103 -9.03 -1.51 -13.48
N MET A 104 -9.60 -0.43 -12.94
CA MET A 104 -11.04 -0.34 -12.72
C MET A 104 -11.82 -0.29 -14.02
N LEU A 105 -11.32 0.43 -15.03
CA LEU A 105 -11.91 0.45 -16.35
C LEU A 105 -11.86 -0.93 -17.01
N ASP A 106 -10.73 -1.60 -16.94
CA ASP A 106 -10.54 -2.94 -17.50
C ASP A 106 -11.46 -3.96 -16.84
N ALA A 107 -11.74 -3.79 -15.54
CA ALA A 107 -12.67 -4.63 -14.81
C ALA A 107 -14.13 -4.33 -15.12
N GLY A 108 -14.42 -3.30 -15.93
CA GLY A 108 -15.77 -2.93 -16.31
C GLY A 108 -16.58 -2.27 -15.21
N LEU A 109 -15.93 -1.66 -14.23
CA LEU A 109 -16.62 -0.98 -13.14
C LEU A 109 -17.38 0.24 -13.65
N LYS A 110 -18.59 0.44 -13.12
CA LYS A 110 -19.41 1.59 -13.44
C LYS A 110 -18.77 2.87 -12.90
N LYS A 111 -19.08 4.00 -13.53
CA LYS A 111 -18.56 5.31 -13.14
C LYS A 111 -18.73 5.60 -11.65
N LYS A 112 -19.88 5.25 -11.07
CA LYS A 112 -20.16 5.48 -9.66
C LYS A 112 -19.17 4.73 -8.77
N ALA A 113 -18.86 3.47 -9.10
CA ALA A 113 -17.91 2.68 -8.35
C ALA A 113 -16.49 3.25 -8.47
N ARG A 114 -16.13 3.76 -9.66
CA ARG A 114 -14.82 4.38 -9.87
C ARG A 114 -14.63 5.68 -9.08
N GLN A 115 -15.73 6.31 -8.66
CA GLN A 115 -15.69 7.52 -7.84
C GLN A 115 -15.62 7.22 -6.35
N ASP A 116 -15.72 5.94 -5.95
CA ASP A 116 -15.54 5.53 -4.57
C ASP A 116 -14.06 5.60 -4.22
N LYS A 117 -13.69 6.61 -3.44
CA LYS A 117 -12.30 6.86 -3.08
C LYS A 117 -11.70 5.75 -2.23
N ALA A 118 -12.49 5.13 -1.36
CA ALA A 118 -12.00 4.02 -0.54
C ALA A 118 -11.62 2.82 -1.42
N LEU A 119 -12.42 2.51 -2.44
CA LEU A 119 -12.11 1.45 -3.39
C LEU A 119 -10.86 1.77 -4.20
N VAL A 120 -10.70 3.03 -4.64
CA VAL A 120 -9.51 3.46 -5.38
C VAL A 120 -8.25 3.30 -4.51
N ASP A 121 -8.30 3.72 -3.24
CA ASP A 121 -7.17 3.62 -2.32
C ASP A 121 -6.76 2.16 -2.11
N GLU A 122 -7.73 1.27 -1.96
CA GLU A 122 -7.47 -0.16 -1.78
C GLU A 122 -6.87 -0.78 -3.04
N ILE A 123 -7.38 -0.41 -4.23
CA ILE A 123 -6.83 -0.88 -5.50
C ILE A 123 -5.41 -0.35 -5.70
N SER A 124 -5.16 0.91 -5.34
CA SER A 124 -3.81 1.49 -5.43
C SER A 124 -2.82 0.71 -4.57
N ALA A 125 -3.19 0.36 -3.35
CA ALA A 125 -2.33 -0.45 -2.47
C ALA A 125 -2.10 -1.84 -3.06
N THR A 126 -3.11 -2.44 -3.67
CA THR A 126 -3.01 -3.75 -4.32
C THR A 126 -2.04 -3.70 -5.49
N ILE A 127 -2.08 -2.64 -6.30
CA ILE A 127 -1.19 -2.48 -7.45
C ILE A 127 0.26 -2.31 -7.00
N ILE A 128 0.49 -1.53 -5.93
CA ILE A 128 1.82 -1.41 -5.34
C ILE A 128 2.36 -2.80 -4.97
N LEU A 129 1.55 -3.60 -4.33
CA LEU A 129 1.95 -4.93 -3.88
C LEU A 129 2.19 -5.87 -5.05
N GLU A 130 1.30 -5.89 -6.04
CA GLU A 130 1.47 -6.72 -7.23
C GLU A 130 2.78 -6.40 -7.95
N ASP A 131 3.05 -5.11 -8.12
CA ASP A 131 4.26 -4.66 -8.80
C ASP A 131 5.51 -5.03 -8.00
N PHE A 132 5.45 -4.88 -6.69
CA PHE A 132 6.54 -5.29 -5.80
C PHE A 132 6.81 -6.80 -5.91
N LEU A 133 5.77 -7.62 -5.86
CA LEU A 133 5.92 -9.08 -5.95
C LEU A 133 6.50 -9.49 -7.29
N ARG A 134 6.03 -8.87 -8.37
CA ARG A 134 6.53 -9.14 -9.72
C ARG A 134 8.00 -8.77 -9.85
N SER A 135 8.38 -7.61 -9.36
CA SER A 135 9.77 -7.14 -9.39
C SER A 135 10.69 -8.06 -8.59
N ARG A 136 10.23 -8.51 -7.43
CA ARG A 136 10.99 -9.42 -6.56
C ARG A 136 11.18 -10.77 -7.23
N ASN A 137 10.12 -11.31 -7.83
CA ASN A 137 10.17 -12.63 -8.46
C ASN A 137 11.01 -12.62 -9.74
N SER A 138 11.05 -11.51 -10.47
CA SER A 138 11.85 -11.43 -11.70
C SER A 138 13.36 -11.38 -11.44
N LYS A 139 13.78 -11.14 -10.19
CA LYS A 139 15.18 -11.13 -9.79
C LYS A 139 15.71 -12.50 -9.40
N LEU A 140 14.84 -13.47 -9.37
CA LEU A 140 15.22 -14.84 -9.08
C LEU A 140 15.63 -15.54 -10.36
#